data_bc791bfdfc39d82df017f8ff2f60f31e
#
_entry.id   bc791bfdfc39d82df017f8ff2f60f31e
#
_cell.length_a   1.000
_cell.length_b   1.000
_cell.length_c   1.000
_cell.angle_alpha   90.00
_cell.angle_beta   90.00
_cell.angle_gamma   90.00
#
_symmetry.space_group_name_H-M   'P 1'
#
loop_
_entity.id
_entity.type
_entity.pdbx_description
1 polymer ?
#
loop_
_entity_poly.entity_id
_entity_poly.type
_entity_poly.pdbx_seq_one_letter_code
_entity_poly.pdbx_strand_id
1 'polypeptide(L)'
;MSITRIAVRYAKPLLELAEERKSLEAVRADMLGFAELCKTNRDFALMLKSPIIPHLKKAQILKAIFDTKVDALTSTFFDIVVRKNREKFLPEIAKEFNTLYNEKMGFQEATVTTPIALDDKERKSFEKLVNDITGKKPLLTEKVDPELIGGYKLSLGDRQIDESISGQLKDLKLRFQKETI
;
A
#
# COMPACT_ATOMS: atom_id res chain seq x y z
N MET A 1 -12.49 -7.90 15.50
CA MET A 1 -11.96 -6.57 15.11
C MET A 1 -11.38 -6.69 13.71
N SER A 2 -11.70 -5.75 12.82
CA SER A 2 -11.08 -5.72 11.48
C SER A 2 -9.56 -5.49 11.61
N ILE A 3 -8.78 -6.19 10.80
CA ILE A 3 -7.31 -6.07 10.75
C ILE A 3 -6.90 -4.62 10.49
N THR A 4 -7.62 -3.95 9.59
CA THR A 4 -7.43 -2.53 9.24
C THR A 4 -7.55 -1.61 10.45
N ARG A 5 -8.54 -1.82 11.33
CA ARG A 5 -8.70 -1.02 12.55
C ARG A 5 -7.51 -1.12 13.50
N ILE A 6 -6.89 -2.32 13.57
CA ILE A 6 -5.69 -2.53 14.37
C ILE A 6 -4.53 -1.80 13.72
N ALA A 7 -4.36 -1.93 12.40
CA ALA A 7 -3.28 -1.28 11.67
C ALA A 7 -3.31 0.25 11.82
N VAL A 8 -4.45 0.89 11.59
CA VAL A 8 -4.65 2.34 11.78
C VAL A 8 -4.31 2.78 13.20
N ARG A 9 -4.74 2.01 14.22
CA ARG A 9 -4.50 2.35 15.64
C ARG A 9 -3.01 2.43 16.00
N TYR A 10 -2.15 1.69 15.32
CA TYR A 10 -0.70 1.71 15.54
C TYR A 10 0.03 2.62 14.56
N ALA A 11 -0.41 2.67 13.30
CA ALA A 11 0.23 3.46 12.26
C ALA A 11 0.06 4.97 12.49
N LYS A 12 -1.13 5.42 12.89
CA LYS A 12 -1.41 6.84 13.09
C LYS A 12 -0.55 7.48 14.20
N PRO A 13 -0.46 6.93 15.43
CA PRO A 13 0.44 7.48 16.45
C PRO A 13 1.92 7.42 16.05
N LEU A 14 2.34 6.39 15.31
CA LEU A 14 3.71 6.31 14.82
C LEU A 14 4.02 7.45 13.84
N LEU A 15 3.08 7.77 12.94
CA LEU A 15 3.21 8.87 12.00
C LEU A 15 3.30 10.22 12.72
N GLU A 16 2.45 10.44 13.72
CA GLU A 16 2.43 11.67 14.53
C GLU A 16 3.74 11.84 15.30
N LEU A 17 4.23 10.78 15.96
CA LEU A 17 5.49 10.81 16.69
C LEU A 17 6.70 11.00 15.76
N ALA A 18 6.68 10.38 14.58
CA ALA A 18 7.75 10.54 13.59
C ALA A 18 7.83 11.98 13.08
N GLU A 19 6.69 12.65 12.94
CA GLU A 19 6.63 14.07 12.59
C GLU A 19 7.17 14.97 13.71
N GLU A 20 6.73 14.77 14.95
CA GLU A 20 7.20 15.54 16.12
C GLU A 20 8.73 15.43 16.27
N ARG A 21 9.29 14.23 16.01
CA ARG A 21 10.74 13.98 16.09
C ARG A 21 11.51 14.36 14.83
N LYS A 22 10.82 14.86 13.79
CA LYS A 22 11.42 15.19 12.47
C LYS A 22 12.16 14.00 11.83
N SER A 23 11.75 12.78 12.14
CA SER A 23 12.31 11.53 11.59
C SER A 23 11.34 10.83 10.62
N LEU A 24 10.37 11.55 10.09
CA LEU A 24 9.29 11.00 9.28
C LEU A 24 9.79 10.23 8.05
N GLU A 25 10.79 10.78 7.34
CA GLU A 25 11.35 10.13 6.15
C GLU A 25 12.14 8.87 6.50
N ALA A 26 12.89 8.89 7.62
CA ALA A 26 13.63 7.72 8.09
C ALA A 26 12.67 6.59 8.49
N VAL A 27 11.65 6.90 9.28
CA VAL A 27 10.63 5.92 9.68
C VAL A 27 9.86 5.38 8.48
N ARG A 28 9.59 6.22 7.47
CA ARG A 28 8.97 5.78 6.22
C ARG A 28 9.85 4.78 5.47
N ALA A 29 11.13 5.11 5.30
CA ALA A 29 12.09 4.21 4.65
C ALA A 29 12.16 2.86 5.37
N ASP A 30 12.18 2.87 6.71
CA ASP A 30 12.17 1.66 7.54
C ASP A 30 10.91 0.83 7.31
N MET A 31 9.72 1.46 7.31
CA MET A 31 8.44 0.77 7.11
C MET A 31 8.31 0.21 5.70
N LEU A 32 8.83 0.91 4.67
CA LEU A 32 8.90 0.38 3.31
C LEU A 32 9.84 -0.83 3.23
N GLY A 33 11.04 -0.72 3.78
CA GLY A 33 12.00 -1.82 3.82
C GLY A 33 11.48 -3.05 4.57
N PHE A 34 10.76 -2.83 5.68
CA PHE A 34 10.10 -3.89 6.42
C PHE A 34 8.98 -4.56 5.59
N ALA A 35 8.14 -3.77 4.93
CA ALA A 35 7.08 -4.29 4.08
C ALA A 35 7.63 -5.10 2.90
N GLU A 36 8.72 -4.62 2.29
CA GLU A 36 9.39 -5.32 1.20
C GLU A 36 10.03 -6.64 1.65
N LEU A 37 10.69 -6.64 2.83
CA LEU A 37 11.22 -7.87 3.42
C LEU A 37 10.11 -8.90 3.67
N CYS A 38 8.93 -8.47 4.13
CA CYS A 38 7.79 -9.37 4.34
C CYS A 38 7.23 -9.93 3.03
N LYS A 39 7.35 -9.21 1.90
CA LYS A 39 6.92 -9.68 0.58
C LYS A 39 7.93 -10.65 -0.02
N THR A 40 9.22 -10.33 0.05
CA THR A 40 10.30 -11.11 -0.57
C THR A 40 10.64 -12.36 0.23
N ASN A 41 10.54 -12.30 1.57
CA ASN A 41 10.86 -13.42 2.45
C ASN A 41 9.60 -14.01 3.10
N ARG A 42 9.10 -15.08 2.48
CA ARG A 42 7.92 -15.80 2.97
C ARG A 42 8.10 -16.37 4.38
N ASP A 43 9.30 -16.87 4.70
CA ASP A 43 9.57 -17.49 6.00
C ASP A 43 9.54 -16.46 7.12
N PHE A 44 10.05 -15.25 6.86
CA PHE A 44 9.95 -14.11 7.77
C PHE A 44 8.49 -13.73 8.04
N ALA A 45 7.68 -13.64 7.00
CA ALA A 45 6.25 -13.33 7.15
C ALA A 45 5.49 -14.43 7.90
N LEU A 46 5.81 -15.71 7.65
CA LEU A 46 5.24 -16.86 8.39
C LEU A 46 5.69 -16.87 9.85
N MET A 47 6.95 -16.55 10.14
CA MET A 47 7.48 -16.45 11.50
C MET A 47 6.71 -15.41 12.32
N LEU A 48 6.43 -14.24 11.76
CA LEU A 48 5.64 -13.19 12.42
C LEU A 48 4.22 -13.68 12.77
N LYS A 49 3.59 -14.41 11.86
CA LYS A 49 2.22 -14.93 12.00
C LYS A 49 2.11 -16.18 12.85
N SER A 50 3.20 -16.94 13.01
CA SER A 50 3.19 -18.23 13.74
C SER A 50 2.86 -18.03 15.22
N PRO A 51 1.86 -18.73 15.76
CA PRO A 51 1.57 -18.72 17.19
C PRO A 51 2.51 -19.63 18.00
N ILE A 52 3.27 -20.53 17.34
CA ILE A 52 4.16 -21.50 17.99
C ILE A 52 5.43 -20.81 18.50
N ILE A 53 5.89 -19.77 17.79
CA ILE A 53 7.12 -19.06 18.13
C ILE A 53 6.81 -18.05 19.23
N PRO A 54 7.47 -18.13 20.41
CA PRO A 54 7.26 -17.18 21.50
C PRO A 54 7.60 -15.75 21.06
N HIS A 55 6.82 -14.78 21.55
CA HIS A 55 7.03 -13.37 21.25
C HIS A 55 8.43 -12.86 21.58
N LEU A 56 9.06 -13.38 22.64
CA LEU A 56 10.46 -13.04 23.01
C LEU A 56 11.46 -13.43 21.92
N LYS A 57 11.29 -14.62 21.32
CA LYS A 57 12.15 -15.04 20.19
C LYS A 57 11.93 -14.17 18.96
N LYS A 58 10.67 -13.79 18.67
CA LYS A 58 10.35 -12.87 17.57
C LYS A 58 10.99 -11.49 17.81
N ALA A 59 10.97 -10.98 19.06
CA ALA A 59 11.65 -9.75 19.41
C ALA A 59 13.16 -9.81 19.15
N GLN A 60 13.80 -10.93 19.55
CA GLN A 60 15.23 -11.12 19.30
C GLN A 60 15.57 -11.16 17.82
N ILE A 61 14.74 -11.83 17.00
CA ILE A 61 14.93 -11.89 15.55
C ILE A 61 14.75 -10.51 14.92
N LEU A 62 13.70 -9.76 15.30
CA LEU A 62 13.48 -8.41 14.81
C LEU A 62 14.66 -7.49 15.18
N LYS A 63 15.15 -7.55 16.42
CA LYS A 63 16.34 -6.82 16.83
C LYS A 63 17.56 -7.19 16.01
N ALA A 64 17.84 -8.48 15.85
CA ALA A 64 19.01 -8.94 15.10
C ALA A 64 19.01 -8.46 13.64
N ILE A 65 17.84 -8.29 13.04
CA ILE A 65 17.70 -7.86 11.63
C ILE A 65 17.74 -6.33 11.50
N PHE A 66 17.12 -5.61 12.44
CA PHE A 66 16.79 -4.19 12.28
C PHE A 66 17.53 -3.25 13.22
N ASP A 67 18.08 -3.71 14.37
CA ASP A 67 18.60 -2.86 15.46
C ASP A 67 19.62 -1.79 15.01
N THR A 68 20.43 -2.12 13.99
CA THR A 68 21.46 -1.20 13.45
C THR A 68 21.06 -0.52 12.14
N LYS A 69 19.89 -0.85 11.60
CA LYS A 69 19.48 -0.44 10.25
C LYS A 69 18.29 0.50 10.22
N VAL A 70 17.59 0.64 11.35
CA VAL A 70 16.39 1.45 11.45
C VAL A 70 16.54 2.56 12.45
N ASP A 71 15.70 3.58 12.34
CA ASP A 71 15.62 4.67 13.29
C ASP A 71 15.24 4.16 14.70
N ALA A 72 15.73 4.84 15.72
CA ALA A 72 15.50 4.50 17.14
C ALA A 72 13.99 4.47 17.48
N LEU A 73 13.18 5.31 16.82
CA LEU A 73 11.72 5.31 16.98
C LEU A 73 11.12 4.04 16.41
N THR A 74 11.56 3.59 15.23
CA THR A 74 11.11 2.35 14.59
C THR A 74 11.46 1.13 15.43
N SER A 75 12.69 1.07 15.96
CA SER A 75 13.13 -0.02 16.84
C SER A 75 12.27 -0.09 18.11
N THR A 76 12.05 1.06 18.76
CA THR A 76 11.19 1.15 19.95
C THR A 76 9.75 0.75 19.64
N PHE A 77 9.24 1.14 18.48
CA PHE A 77 7.91 0.78 18.02
C PHE A 77 7.75 -0.73 17.84
N PHE A 78 8.70 -1.41 17.22
CA PHE A 78 8.69 -2.86 17.06
C PHE A 78 8.67 -3.56 18.45
N ASP A 79 9.47 -3.10 19.39
CA ASP A 79 9.46 -3.63 20.76
C ASP A 79 8.07 -3.49 21.43
N ILE A 80 7.42 -2.35 21.28
CA ILE A 80 6.07 -2.11 21.84
C ILE A 80 5.05 -3.07 21.21
N VAL A 81 5.07 -3.22 19.90
CA VAL A 81 4.12 -4.09 19.17
C VAL A 81 4.29 -5.55 19.58
N VAL A 82 5.55 -6.01 19.71
CA VAL A 82 5.85 -7.39 20.14
C VAL A 82 5.44 -7.62 21.59
N ARG A 83 5.73 -6.70 22.52
CA ARG A 83 5.28 -6.79 23.93
C ARG A 83 3.76 -6.88 24.07
N LYS A 84 3.02 -6.32 23.11
CA LYS A 84 1.55 -6.40 23.07
C LYS A 84 1.04 -7.64 22.33
N ASN A 85 1.91 -8.57 21.92
CA ASN A 85 1.60 -9.76 21.12
C ASN A 85 0.85 -9.42 19.84
N ARG A 86 1.26 -8.33 19.15
CA ARG A 86 0.65 -7.81 17.93
C ARG A 86 1.56 -7.86 16.72
N GLU A 87 2.69 -8.58 16.83
CA GLU A 87 3.71 -8.70 15.78
C GLU A 87 3.16 -9.28 14.47
N LYS A 88 2.13 -10.12 14.54
CA LYS A 88 1.46 -10.66 13.35
C LYS A 88 0.80 -9.60 12.46
N PHE A 89 0.55 -8.41 13.00
CA PHE A 89 -0.06 -7.31 12.28
C PHE A 89 0.98 -6.29 11.77
N LEU A 90 2.26 -6.47 12.05
CA LEU A 90 3.31 -5.55 11.60
C LEU A 90 3.31 -5.31 10.08
N PRO A 91 3.13 -6.34 9.22
CA PRO A 91 3.05 -6.11 7.77
C PRO A 91 1.90 -5.19 7.37
N GLU A 92 0.73 -5.38 7.97
CA GLU A 92 -0.45 -4.56 7.73
C GLU A 92 -0.28 -3.15 8.31
N ILE A 93 0.38 -3.01 9.47
CA ILE A 93 0.70 -1.72 10.08
C ILE A 93 1.66 -0.93 9.19
N ALA A 94 2.69 -1.58 8.65
CA ALA A 94 3.65 -0.93 7.75
C ALA A 94 2.98 -0.45 6.45
N LYS A 95 2.08 -1.25 5.89
CA LYS A 95 1.28 -0.85 4.74
C LYS A 95 0.40 0.36 5.05
N GLU A 96 -0.32 0.32 6.17
CA GLU A 96 -1.20 1.40 6.60
C GLU A 96 -0.44 2.70 6.90
N PHE A 97 0.75 2.59 7.49
CA PHE A 97 1.62 3.75 7.71
C PHE A 97 1.96 4.46 6.39
N ASN A 98 2.31 3.69 5.36
CA ASN A 98 2.59 4.27 4.05
C ASN A 98 1.36 4.91 3.41
N THR A 99 0.18 4.31 3.56
CA THR A 99 -1.08 4.91 3.10
C THR A 99 -1.35 6.25 3.79
N LEU A 100 -1.26 6.29 5.12
CA LEU A 100 -1.44 7.53 5.90
C LEU A 100 -0.37 8.58 5.59
N TYR A 101 0.89 8.17 5.37
CA TYR A 101 1.94 9.06 4.92
C TYR A 101 1.61 9.68 3.57
N ASN A 102 1.20 8.85 2.59
CA ASN A 102 0.85 9.31 1.26
C ASN A 102 -0.33 10.29 1.30
N GLU A 103 -1.36 9.98 2.08
CA GLU A 103 -2.50 10.88 2.29
C GLU A 103 -2.07 12.23 2.86
N LYS A 104 -1.22 12.22 3.89
CA LYS A 104 -0.71 13.42 4.55
C LYS A 104 0.15 14.29 3.63
N MET A 105 1.00 13.67 2.81
CA MET A 105 1.86 14.36 1.86
C MET A 105 1.14 14.77 0.57
N GLY A 106 -0.16 14.49 0.48
CA GLY A 106 -0.98 14.82 -0.68
C GLY A 106 -0.65 13.97 -1.90
N PHE A 107 -0.16 12.75 -1.71
CA PHE A 107 -0.01 11.78 -2.78
C PHE A 107 -1.29 10.96 -2.96
N GLN A 108 -1.58 10.59 -4.21
CA GLN A 108 -2.67 9.67 -4.56
C GLN A 108 -2.09 8.44 -5.23
N GLU A 109 -2.26 7.29 -4.61
CA GLU A 109 -1.95 6.01 -5.26
C GLU A 109 -2.95 5.77 -6.38
N ALA A 110 -2.43 5.52 -7.58
CA ALA A 110 -3.19 5.22 -8.76
C ALA A 110 -2.60 3.98 -9.45
N THR A 111 -3.45 2.99 -9.74
CA THR A 111 -3.02 1.84 -10.54
C THR A 111 -3.69 1.92 -11.90
N VAL A 112 -2.87 1.99 -12.96
CA VAL A 112 -3.34 1.92 -14.33
C VAL A 112 -3.08 0.52 -14.88
N THR A 113 -4.12 -0.12 -15.44
CA THR A 113 -4.01 -1.43 -16.09
C THR A 113 -4.26 -1.25 -17.59
N THR A 114 -3.31 -1.69 -18.40
CA THR A 114 -3.30 -1.57 -19.87
C THR A 114 -2.91 -2.90 -20.51
N PRO A 115 -3.29 -3.14 -21.78
CA PRO A 115 -2.92 -4.39 -22.48
C PRO A 115 -1.43 -4.49 -22.82
N ILE A 116 -0.75 -3.35 -22.96
CA ILE A 116 0.69 -3.21 -23.23
C ILE A 116 1.31 -2.24 -22.24
N ALA A 117 2.63 -2.30 -22.11
CA ALA A 117 3.37 -1.36 -21.27
C ALA A 117 3.20 0.09 -21.77
N LEU A 118 3.06 1.03 -20.84
CA LEU A 118 2.90 2.46 -21.15
C LEU A 118 4.21 3.05 -21.67
N ASP A 119 4.11 3.96 -22.62
CA ASP A 119 5.22 4.82 -22.98
C ASP A 119 5.34 6.03 -22.02
N ASP A 120 6.45 6.79 -22.11
CA ASP A 120 6.69 7.94 -21.22
C ASP A 120 5.68 9.08 -21.43
N LYS A 121 5.08 9.19 -22.62
CA LYS A 121 4.05 10.20 -22.91
C LYS A 121 2.71 9.81 -22.30
N GLU A 122 2.34 8.55 -22.45
CA GLU A 122 1.14 7.98 -21.85
C GLU A 122 1.20 8.05 -20.33
N ARG A 123 2.36 7.71 -19.74
CA ARG A 123 2.59 7.82 -18.28
C ARG A 123 2.31 9.24 -17.79
N LYS A 124 2.91 10.25 -18.41
CA LYS A 124 2.66 11.66 -18.07
C LYS A 124 1.22 12.09 -18.26
N SER A 125 0.54 11.54 -19.27
CA SER A 125 -0.88 11.81 -19.51
C SER A 125 -1.74 11.23 -18.39
N PHE A 126 -1.46 10.02 -17.91
CA PHE A 126 -2.15 9.43 -16.75
C PHE A 126 -1.84 10.16 -15.45
N GLU A 127 -0.59 10.58 -15.23
CA GLU A 127 -0.24 11.41 -14.08
C GLU A 127 -1.04 12.71 -14.05
N LYS A 128 -1.14 13.38 -15.20
CA LYS A 128 -1.96 14.58 -15.33
C LYS A 128 -3.42 14.30 -15.09
N LEU A 129 -3.97 13.23 -15.67
CA LEU A 129 -5.36 12.83 -15.48
C LEU A 129 -5.69 12.58 -14.00
N VAL A 130 -4.82 11.85 -13.28
CA VAL A 130 -4.99 11.60 -11.84
C VAL A 130 -4.92 12.90 -11.05
N ASN A 131 -3.99 13.80 -11.37
CA ASN A 131 -3.89 15.08 -10.71
C ASN A 131 -5.13 15.97 -10.97
N ASP A 132 -5.64 16.00 -12.19
CA ASP A 132 -6.84 16.75 -12.56
C ASP A 132 -8.10 16.24 -11.85
N ILE A 133 -8.22 14.92 -11.64
CA ILE A 133 -9.35 14.29 -10.95
C ILE A 133 -9.27 14.48 -9.42
N THR A 134 -8.07 14.37 -8.85
CA THR A 134 -7.90 14.27 -7.38
C THR A 134 -7.31 15.52 -6.74
N GLY A 135 -6.67 16.39 -7.52
CA GLY A 135 -5.91 17.54 -7.03
C GLY A 135 -4.63 17.17 -6.25
N LYS A 136 -4.24 15.87 -6.29
CA LYS A 136 -3.11 15.31 -5.55
C LYS A 136 -2.01 14.86 -6.50
N LYS A 137 -0.78 14.77 -5.99
CA LYS A 137 0.35 14.23 -6.75
C LYS A 137 0.18 12.72 -6.98
N PRO A 138 0.18 12.24 -8.23
CA PRO A 138 -0.02 10.82 -8.51
C PRO A 138 1.21 9.99 -8.13
N LEU A 139 0.96 8.83 -7.51
CA LEU A 139 1.89 7.70 -7.40
C LEU A 139 1.37 6.61 -8.33
N LEU A 140 1.83 6.62 -9.58
CA LEU A 140 1.32 5.72 -10.61
C LEU A 140 2.01 4.35 -10.52
N THR A 141 1.18 3.30 -10.40
CA THR A 141 1.60 1.90 -10.53
C THR A 141 1.05 1.34 -11.83
N GLU A 142 1.91 0.82 -12.68
CA GLU A 142 1.52 0.23 -13.95
C GLU A 142 1.31 -1.27 -13.80
N LYS A 143 0.23 -1.77 -14.40
CA LYS A 143 -0.07 -3.19 -14.50
C LYS A 143 -0.38 -3.52 -15.94
N VAL A 144 0.31 -4.50 -16.49
CA VAL A 144 0.01 -5.01 -17.83
C VAL A 144 -0.93 -6.22 -17.71
N ASP A 145 -2.06 -6.17 -18.40
CA ASP A 145 -3.03 -7.26 -18.48
C ASP A 145 -3.31 -7.57 -19.96
N PRO A 146 -2.69 -8.62 -20.51
CA PRO A 146 -2.87 -9.00 -21.91
C PRO A 146 -4.28 -9.44 -22.28
N GLU A 147 -5.14 -9.74 -21.28
CA GLU A 147 -6.55 -10.09 -21.53
C GLU A 147 -7.41 -8.86 -21.88
N LEU A 148 -6.91 -7.66 -21.64
CA LEU A 148 -7.56 -6.44 -22.08
C LEU A 148 -7.42 -6.30 -23.61
N ILE A 149 -8.54 -6.26 -24.32
CA ILE A 149 -8.58 -6.08 -25.79
C ILE A 149 -8.04 -4.69 -26.18
N GLY A 150 -8.22 -3.67 -25.29
CA GLY A 150 -7.78 -2.30 -25.50
C GLY A 150 -8.40 -1.35 -24.47
N GLY A 151 -7.93 -0.10 -24.47
CA GLY A 151 -8.28 0.89 -23.46
C GLY A 151 -7.52 0.70 -22.17
N TYR A 152 -8.06 1.20 -21.07
CA TYR A 152 -7.38 1.12 -19.75
C TYR A 152 -8.40 1.00 -18.61
N LYS A 153 -7.92 0.52 -17.46
CA LYS A 153 -8.63 0.57 -16.18
C LYS A 153 -7.77 1.38 -15.21
N LEU A 154 -8.34 2.43 -14.65
CA LEU A 154 -7.67 3.31 -13.67
C LEU A 154 -8.32 3.12 -12.31
N SER A 155 -7.54 2.65 -11.33
CA SER A 155 -7.98 2.50 -9.94
C SER A 155 -7.36 3.61 -9.09
N LEU A 156 -8.19 4.36 -8.38
CA LEU A 156 -7.83 5.48 -7.51
C LEU A 156 -8.35 5.17 -6.09
N GLY A 157 -7.55 4.44 -5.29
CA GLY A 157 -8.03 3.91 -4.01
C GLY A 157 -9.24 2.98 -4.21
N ASP A 158 -10.40 3.39 -3.70
CA ASP A 158 -11.68 2.65 -3.79
C ASP A 158 -12.47 2.94 -5.06
N ARG A 159 -12.07 3.93 -5.86
CA ARG A 159 -12.74 4.26 -7.12
C ARG A 159 -12.02 3.59 -8.28
N GLN A 160 -12.81 3.06 -9.22
CA GLN A 160 -12.29 2.51 -10.46
C GLN A 160 -13.00 3.16 -11.65
N ILE A 161 -12.20 3.60 -12.61
CA ILE A 161 -12.64 4.09 -13.91
C ILE A 161 -12.28 3.02 -14.93
N ASP A 162 -13.26 2.44 -15.61
CA ASP A 162 -13.07 1.39 -16.61
C ASP A 162 -13.38 1.96 -18.00
N GLU A 163 -12.34 2.33 -18.72
CA GLU A 163 -12.38 2.80 -20.11
C GLU A 163 -11.87 1.70 -21.07
N SER A 164 -11.98 0.44 -20.65
CA SER A 164 -11.65 -0.68 -21.52
C SER A 164 -12.73 -0.90 -22.60
N ILE A 165 -12.32 -1.40 -23.77
CA ILE A 165 -13.25 -1.74 -24.85
C ILE A 165 -14.30 -2.75 -24.36
N SER A 166 -13.88 -3.74 -23.57
CA SER A 166 -14.78 -4.73 -22.98
C SER A 166 -15.81 -4.12 -22.02
N GLY A 167 -15.40 -3.13 -21.22
CA GLY A 167 -16.28 -2.35 -20.33
C GLY A 167 -17.32 -1.56 -21.13
N GLN A 168 -16.86 -0.81 -22.13
CA GLN A 168 -17.74 -0.02 -23.00
C GLN A 168 -18.76 -0.88 -23.76
N LEU A 169 -18.35 -2.03 -24.28
CA LEU A 169 -19.27 -2.97 -24.95
C LEU A 169 -20.30 -3.56 -23.97
N LYS A 170 -19.88 -3.84 -22.74
CA LYS A 170 -20.79 -4.34 -21.69
C LYS A 170 -21.83 -3.28 -21.32
N ASP A 171 -21.41 -2.04 -21.16
CA ASP A 171 -22.30 -0.92 -20.85
C ASP A 171 -23.27 -0.65 -22.00
N LEU A 172 -22.82 -0.72 -23.24
CA LEU A 172 -23.66 -0.59 -24.43
C LEU A 172 -24.73 -1.70 -24.46
N LYS A 173 -24.32 -2.94 -24.22
CA LYS A 173 -25.26 -4.08 -24.15
C LYS A 173 -26.33 -3.87 -23.07
N LEU A 174 -25.94 -3.38 -21.89
CA LEU A 174 -26.89 -3.10 -20.79
C LEU A 174 -27.87 -1.98 -21.15
N ARG A 175 -27.43 -0.94 -21.88
CA ARG A 175 -28.30 0.15 -22.36
C ARG A 175 -29.34 -0.40 -23.34
N PHE A 176 -28.92 -1.17 -24.33
CA PHE A 176 -29.88 -1.80 -25.29
C PHE A 176 -30.88 -2.72 -24.60
N GLN A 177 -30.46 -3.48 -23.59
CA GLN A 177 -31.38 -4.33 -22.83
C GLN A 177 -32.44 -3.55 -22.05
N LYS A 178 -32.12 -2.33 -21.58
CA LYS A 178 -33.04 -1.44 -20.85
C LYS A 178 -34.01 -0.69 -21.77
N GLU A 179 -33.59 -0.42 -23.00
CA GLU A 179 -34.45 0.27 -24.00
C GLU A 179 -35.42 -0.67 -24.71
N THR A 180 -35.28 -1.98 -24.54
CA THR A 180 -36.11 -3.00 -25.20
C THR A 180 -37.27 -3.47 -24.30
N ILE A 181 -37.44 -2.86 -23.10
CA ILE A 181 -38.57 -3.09 -22.18
C ILE A 181 -39.46 -1.84 -22.14
#